data_ca967ba5c4f4bc4458979de4e119ceb5
#
_entry.id   ca967ba5c4f4bc4458979de4e119ceb5
#
_cell.length_a   1.000
_cell.length_b   1.000
_cell.length_c   1.000
_cell.angle_alpha   90.00
_cell.angle_beta   90.00
_cell.angle_gamma   90.00
#
_symmetry.space_group_name_H-M   'P 1'
#
loop_
_entity.id
_entity.type
_entity.pdbx_description
1 polymer ?
#
loop_
_entity_poly.entity_id
_entity_poly.type
_entity_poly.pdbx_seq_one_letter_code
_entity_poly.pdbx_strand_id
1 'polypeptide(L)'
;MPKRKKHERLPNAYGSIRYLGKNRKNPYAVHPPCKDINEEGDYVRPKAICYVDDWYVGFAVLNAWHAGTYKPGDEMLFKSYRASSATDLDAFCRRILTDFSAHAHVEETKKENELTFAQVYEMFYDWKYGEHAPKKLSNSSRDSTRAAYKNCSPIHDRIFRELKLDDLQACLDNCSLKKSSLELISILLKQMYKFARPRELCSEDYARYLVIPDAQEDEHGIPFSEGELRWLWQRKENPTIEMLLIMCYSGFRISAYSSMTVNLEEGYFQGGVKTNAGKNRIVPIHRAIRPLVEHRLQRDGSLLNTTTNAFRYAMKTALRPLTIQHTPHDCRHTFSMLCEKYGVREADRKRLLGHSFGNDITNGIYGHRTLEELRSEVEKIELPDL
;
A
#
# COMPACT_ATOMS: atom_id res chain seq x y z
N MET A 1 -19.12 -47.71 37.08
CA MET A 1 -18.79 -48.16 35.71
C MET A 1 -17.31 -47.93 35.48
N PRO A 2 -16.50 -48.86 34.99
CA PRO A 2 -15.09 -48.63 34.71
C PRO A 2 -14.95 -47.51 33.67
N LYS A 3 -14.12 -46.50 33.98
CA LYS A 3 -13.85 -45.40 33.05
C LYS A 3 -13.18 -45.98 31.80
N ARG A 4 -13.71 -45.61 30.62
CA ARG A 4 -13.20 -46.02 29.31
C ARG A 4 -11.77 -45.53 29.18
N LYS A 5 -10.83 -46.35 28.67
CA LYS A 5 -9.45 -46.00 28.37
C LYS A 5 -9.50 -44.84 27.33
N LYS A 6 -8.87 -43.70 27.63
CA LYS A 6 -8.68 -42.60 26.67
C LYS A 6 -7.47 -42.92 25.80
N HIS A 7 -7.69 -43.00 24.51
CA HIS A 7 -6.59 -43.06 23.53
C HIS A 7 -6.06 -41.66 23.22
N GLU A 8 -4.88 -41.59 22.64
CA GLU A 8 -4.28 -40.32 22.20
C GLU A 8 -5.19 -39.59 21.23
N ARG A 9 -5.20 -38.27 21.30
CA ARG A 9 -5.98 -37.43 20.39
C ARG A 9 -5.28 -37.37 19.03
N LEU A 10 -6.00 -37.74 17.97
CA LEU A 10 -5.49 -37.64 16.62
C LEU A 10 -5.42 -36.15 16.22
N PRO A 11 -4.34 -35.71 15.55
CA PRO A 11 -4.21 -34.33 15.08
C PRO A 11 -5.22 -34.01 13.99
N ASN A 12 -5.40 -32.71 13.70
CA ASN A 12 -6.20 -32.27 12.58
C ASN A 12 -5.64 -32.85 11.27
N ALA A 13 -6.50 -33.12 10.31
CA ALA A 13 -6.16 -33.74 9.04
C ALA A 13 -5.62 -35.20 9.09
N TYR A 14 -5.50 -35.85 10.26
CA TYR A 14 -5.12 -37.24 10.34
C TYR A 14 -6.29 -38.21 10.07
N GLY A 15 -7.52 -37.77 10.24
CA GLY A 15 -8.72 -38.61 10.24
C GLY A 15 -9.29 -38.85 11.63
N SER A 16 -10.22 -39.78 11.77
CA SER A 16 -10.86 -40.05 13.05
C SER A 16 -11.23 -41.52 13.24
N ILE A 17 -11.10 -42.01 14.48
CA ILE A 17 -11.52 -43.36 14.90
C ILE A 17 -12.65 -43.18 15.91
N ARG A 18 -13.87 -43.48 15.49
CA ARG A 18 -15.07 -43.22 16.26
C ARG A 18 -15.65 -44.49 16.85
N TYR A 19 -15.91 -44.50 18.15
CA TYR A 19 -16.60 -45.60 18.81
C TYR A 19 -18.11 -45.48 18.60
N LEU A 20 -18.73 -46.60 18.15
CA LEU A 20 -20.15 -46.68 17.81
C LEU A 20 -21.02 -47.40 18.84
N GLY A 21 -20.42 -47.89 19.94
CA GLY A 21 -21.14 -48.57 21.03
C GLY A 21 -20.79 -50.03 21.22
N LYS A 22 -21.19 -50.62 22.42
CA LYS A 22 -20.78 -51.95 22.88
C LYS A 22 -21.43 -53.11 22.11
N ASN A 23 -22.56 -52.88 21.45
CA ASN A 23 -23.38 -53.93 20.85
C ASN A 23 -22.96 -54.29 19.42
N ARG A 24 -21.73 -53.95 19.02
CA ARG A 24 -21.20 -54.18 17.67
C ARG A 24 -19.95 -55.07 17.73
N LYS A 25 -19.86 -56.01 16.80
CA LYS A 25 -18.65 -56.86 16.65
C LYS A 25 -17.42 -56.01 16.34
N ASN A 26 -17.58 -54.99 15.54
CA ASN A 26 -16.54 -53.99 15.17
C ASN A 26 -17.04 -52.58 15.61
N PRO A 27 -16.75 -52.18 16.86
CA PRO A 27 -17.33 -50.97 17.44
C PRO A 27 -16.61 -49.67 17.05
N TYR A 28 -15.51 -49.70 16.29
CA TYR A 28 -14.80 -48.53 15.86
C TYR A 28 -14.94 -48.30 14.36
N ALA A 29 -15.44 -47.15 13.98
CA ALA A 29 -15.46 -46.68 12.58
C ALA A 29 -14.23 -45.83 12.30
N VAL A 30 -13.51 -46.13 11.24
CA VAL A 30 -12.31 -45.44 10.80
C VAL A 30 -12.66 -44.51 9.65
N HIS A 31 -12.44 -43.22 9.80
CA HIS A 31 -12.74 -42.23 8.78
C HIS A 31 -11.44 -41.53 8.35
N PRO A 32 -11.20 -41.33 7.03
CA PRO A 32 -10.08 -40.54 6.54
C PRO A 32 -10.31 -39.05 6.88
N PRO A 33 -9.32 -38.17 6.67
CA PRO A 33 -9.50 -36.71 6.87
C PRO A 33 -10.61 -36.17 5.98
N CYS A 34 -11.33 -35.15 6.50
CA CYS A 34 -12.31 -34.41 5.74
C CYS A 34 -11.58 -33.50 4.74
N LYS A 35 -11.91 -33.61 3.45
CA LYS A 35 -11.37 -32.78 2.38
C LYS A 35 -12.46 -31.94 1.70
N ASP A 36 -13.70 -32.38 1.78
CA ASP A 36 -14.83 -31.75 1.10
C ASP A 36 -15.52 -30.75 2.05
N ILE A 37 -15.93 -29.62 1.51
CA ILE A 37 -16.69 -28.57 2.18
C ILE A 37 -18.07 -28.50 1.47
N ASN A 38 -19.16 -28.44 2.24
CA ASN A 38 -20.50 -28.26 1.71
C ASN A 38 -20.75 -26.78 1.28
N GLU A 39 -21.90 -26.54 0.67
CA GLU A 39 -22.30 -25.19 0.22
C GLU A 39 -22.45 -24.17 1.37
N GLU A 40 -22.57 -24.64 2.61
CA GLU A 40 -22.69 -23.82 3.84
C GLU A 40 -21.33 -23.52 4.49
N GLY A 41 -20.21 -24.06 3.92
CA GLY A 41 -18.84 -23.84 4.43
C GLY A 41 -18.40 -24.85 5.50
N ASP A 42 -19.21 -25.88 5.80
CA ASP A 42 -18.90 -26.90 6.78
C ASP A 42 -18.18 -28.11 6.17
N TYR A 43 -17.23 -28.68 6.91
CA TYR A 43 -16.53 -29.90 6.51
C TYR A 43 -17.45 -31.10 6.46
N VAL A 44 -17.58 -31.72 5.30
CA VAL A 44 -18.35 -32.95 5.10
C VAL A 44 -17.54 -34.14 5.61
N ARG A 45 -18.10 -34.87 6.58
CA ARG A 45 -17.43 -36.08 7.09
C ARG A 45 -17.43 -37.16 6.02
N PRO A 46 -16.24 -37.71 5.65
CA PRO A 46 -16.16 -38.78 4.67
C PRO A 46 -16.76 -40.06 5.23
N LYS A 47 -17.16 -40.97 4.35
CA LYS A 47 -17.61 -42.31 4.75
C LYS A 47 -16.49 -43.08 5.47
N ALA A 48 -16.86 -43.99 6.38
CA ALA A 48 -15.89 -44.87 7.04
C ALA A 48 -15.26 -45.78 5.98
N ILE A 49 -13.92 -45.90 6.03
CA ILE A 49 -13.15 -46.80 5.16
C ILE A 49 -13.23 -48.24 5.62
N CYS A 50 -13.32 -48.45 6.93
CA CYS A 50 -13.57 -49.77 7.51
C CYS A 50 -14.17 -49.66 8.93
N TYR A 51 -14.54 -50.83 9.50
CA TYR A 51 -14.99 -50.98 10.88
C TYR A 51 -14.14 -52.02 11.56
N VAL A 52 -13.55 -51.70 12.71
CA VAL A 52 -12.62 -52.55 13.44
C VAL A 52 -13.06 -52.78 14.90
N ASP A 53 -12.57 -53.85 15.51
CA ASP A 53 -12.90 -54.20 16.88
C ASP A 53 -11.99 -53.55 17.92
N ASP A 54 -10.84 -53.03 17.49
CA ASP A 54 -9.82 -52.40 18.33
C ASP A 54 -9.40 -51.02 17.78
N TRP A 55 -9.13 -50.06 18.68
CA TRP A 55 -8.73 -48.72 18.32
C TRP A 55 -7.34 -48.69 17.65
N TYR A 56 -6.38 -49.52 18.12
CA TYR A 56 -5.03 -49.57 17.55
C TYR A 56 -5.02 -50.17 16.14
N VAL A 57 -5.91 -51.12 15.85
CA VAL A 57 -6.12 -51.57 14.48
C VAL A 57 -6.63 -50.45 13.59
N GLY A 58 -7.58 -49.66 14.10
CA GLY A 58 -8.05 -48.46 13.39
C GLY A 58 -6.94 -47.44 13.14
N PHE A 59 -6.03 -47.25 14.10
CA PHE A 59 -4.87 -46.39 13.97
C PHE A 59 -3.89 -46.90 12.89
N ALA A 60 -3.60 -48.25 12.89
CA ALA A 60 -2.76 -48.86 11.85
C ALA A 60 -3.37 -48.68 10.43
N VAL A 61 -4.70 -48.82 10.31
CA VAL A 61 -5.41 -48.56 9.06
C VAL A 61 -5.23 -47.11 8.59
N LEU A 62 -5.41 -46.09 9.45
CA LEU A 62 -5.18 -44.70 9.11
C LEU A 62 -3.75 -44.44 8.69
N ASN A 63 -2.78 -45.03 9.39
CA ASN A 63 -1.37 -44.90 9.04
C ASN A 63 -1.07 -45.48 7.65
N ALA A 64 -1.56 -46.70 7.35
CA ALA A 64 -1.43 -47.32 6.03
C ALA A 64 -2.15 -46.50 4.94
N TRP A 65 -3.28 -45.89 5.30
CA TRP A 65 -4.02 -44.98 4.38
C TRP A 65 -3.20 -43.72 4.04
N HIS A 66 -2.57 -43.09 5.01
CA HIS A 66 -1.68 -41.96 4.78
C HIS A 66 -0.44 -42.34 3.95
N ALA A 67 0.09 -43.54 4.16
CA ALA A 67 1.19 -44.05 3.35
C ALA A 67 0.77 -44.50 1.92
N GLY A 68 -0.53 -44.43 1.60
CA GLY A 68 -1.05 -44.90 0.30
C GLY A 68 -0.99 -46.40 0.09
N THR A 69 -0.77 -47.20 1.15
CA THR A 69 -0.57 -48.66 1.11
C THR A 69 -1.81 -49.46 1.54
N TYR A 70 -2.82 -48.81 2.14
CA TYR A 70 -4.02 -49.49 2.61
C TYR A 70 -4.88 -50.01 1.45
N LYS A 71 -5.27 -51.28 1.57
CA LYS A 71 -6.29 -51.89 0.72
C LYS A 71 -7.44 -52.43 1.59
N PRO A 72 -8.71 -52.35 1.11
CA PRO A 72 -9.86 -52.90 1.82
C PRO A 72 -9.62 -54.39 2.17
N GLY A 73 -9.72 -54.76 3.45
CA GLY A 73 -9.40 -56.09 3.98
C GLY A 73 -8.11 -56.19 4.80
N ASP A 74 -7.17 -55.23 4.65
CA ASP A 74 -5.91 -55.21 5.39
C ASP A 74 -6.10 -55.03 6.90
N GLU A 75 -7.25 -54.52 7.34
CA GLU A 75 -7.61 -54.45 8.77
C GLU A 75 -7.60 -55.81 9.45
N MET A 76 -7.78 -56.91 8.71
CA MET A 76 -7.69 -58.28 9.24
C MET A 76 -6.24 -58.69 9.50
N LEU A 77 -5.29 -58.21 8.70
CA LEU A 77 -3.86 -58.46 8.85
C LEU A 77 -3.32 -57.71 10.08
N PHE A 78 -3.79 -56.50 10.34
CA PHE A 78 -3.34 -55.69 11.48
C PHE A 78 -3.79 -56.26 12.84
N LYS A 79 -4.75 -57.20 12.88
CA LYS A 79 -5.14 -57.90 14.11
C LYS A 79 -4.04 -58.79 14.71
N SER A 80 -3.08 -59.23 13.93
CA SER A 80 -1.97 -60.10 14.40
C SER A 80 -0.94 -59.33 15.25
N TYR A 81 -0.94 -57.99 15.26
CA TYR A 81 -0.02 -57.17 16.07
C TYR A 81 -0.42 -57.04 17.56
N ARG A 82 -1.39 -57.79 18.06
CA ARG A 82 -1.87 -57.75 19.46
C ARG A 82 -0.89 -58.24 20.52
N ALA A 83 0.32 -58.66 20.15
CA ALA A 83 1.29 -59.28 21.07
C ALA A 83 2.09 -58.27 21.93
N SER A 84 1.98 -56.94 21.67
CA SER A 84 2.73 -55.91 22.40
C SER A 84 1.93 -55.34 23.57
N SER A 85 2.61 -54.87 24.63
CA SER A 85 1.92 -54.22 25.75
C SER A 85 1.19 -52.94 25.31
N ALA A 86 0.08 -52.62 25.99
CA ALA A 86 -0.67 -51.40 25.66
C ALA A 86 0.19 -50.11 25.79
N THR A 87 1.20 -50.11 26.64
CA THR A 87 2.13 -48.99 26.86
C THR A 87 3.05 -48.79 25.66
N ASP A 88 3.52 -49.89 25.05
CA ASP A 88 4.41 -49.82 23.87
C ASP A 88 3.65 -49.36 22.64
N LEU A 89 2.38 -49.76 22.51
CA LEU A 89 1.50 -49.30 21.43
C LEU A 89 1.18 -47.78 21.54
N ASP A 90 0.91 -47.29 22.76
CA ASP A 90 0.68 -45.87 22.99
C ASP A 90 1.95 -45.05 22.68
N ALA A 91 3.14 -45.52 23.03
CA ALA A 91 4.42 -44.90 22.73
C ALA A 91 4.70 -44.88 21.21
N PHE A 92 4.39 -45.95 20.51
CA PHE A 92 4.50 -46.05 19.05
C PHE A 92 3.55 -45.10 18.34
N CYS A 93 2.27 -45.03 18.75
CA CYS A 93 1.29 -44.11 18.24
C CYS A 93 1.74 -42.65 18.40
N ARG A 94 2.23 -42.28 19.59
CA ARG A 94 2.77 -40.95 19.85
C ARG A 94 3.89 -40.58 18.88
N ARG A 95 4.84 -41.47 18.66
CA ARG A 95 5.96 -41.22 17.74
C ARG A 95 5.47 -40.97 16.32
N ILE A 96 4.56 -41.80 15.78
CA ILE A 96 3.98 -41.60 14.43
C ILE A 96 3.23 -40.27 14.34
N LEU A 97 2.45 -39.93 15.37
CA LEU A 97 1.71 -38.64 15.36
C LEU A 97 2.63 -37.42 15.43
N THR A 98 3.75 -37.53 16.15
CA THR A 98 4.78 -36.49 16.20
C THR A 98 5.45 -36.34 14.83
N ASP A 99 5.83 -37.45 14.20
CA ASP A 99 6.43 -37.43 12.86
C ASP A 99 5.47 -36.87 11.81
N PHE A 100 4.19 -37.27 11.86
CA PHE A 100 3.16 -36.71 10.97
C PHE A 100 2.99 -35.20 11.15
N SER A 101 2.91 -34.73 12.40
CA SER A 101 2.77 -33.28 12.68
C SER A 101 4.00 -32.50 12.22
N ALA A 102 5.21 -33.06 12.38
CA ALA A 102 6.44 -32.45 11.88
C ALA A 102 6.46 -32.36 10.35
N HIS A 103 6.03 -33.42 9.64
CA HIS A 103 5.95 -33.40 8.17
C HIS A 103 4.86 -32.49 7.65
N ALA A 104 3.69 -32.44 8.30
CA ALA A 104 2.63 -31.49 7.95
C ALA A 104 3.10 -30.03 8.09
N HIS A 105 3.87 -29.74 9.15
CA HIS A 105 4.44 -28.40 9.35
C HIS A 105 5.52 -28.06 8.29
N VAL A 106 6.30 -29.06 7.85
CA VAL A 106 7.28 -28.90 6.76
C VAL A 106 6.59 -28.69 5.42
N GLU A 107 5.44 -29.31 5.15
CA GLU A 107 4.67 -29.07 3.92
C GLU A 107 3.99 -27.69 3.92
N GLU A 108 3.47 -27.20 5.06
CA GLU A 108 2.96 -25.84 5.19
C GLU A 108 4.08 -24.80 4.99
N THR A 109 5.24 -25.00 5.60
CA THR A 109 6.39 -24.11 5.40
C THR A 109 6.96 -24.19 3.98
N LYS A 110 6.87 -25.34 3.29
CA LYS A 110 7.23 -25.44 1.86
C LYS A 110 6.27 -24.64 0.99
N LYS A 111 4.95 -24.70 1.22
CA LYS A 111 3.97 -23.92 0.46
C LYS A 111 4.13 -22.41 0.66
N GLU A 112 4.40 -21.96 1.88
CA GLU A 112 4.71 -20.55 2.16
C GLU A 112 6.03 -20.10 1.49
N ASN A 113 7.01 -21.00 1.36
CA ASN A 113 8.29 -20.73 0.70
C ASN A 113 8.21 -20.66 -0.83
N GLU A 114 7.12 -21.10 -1.43
CA GLU A 114 6.86 -21.09 -2.88
C GLU A 114 5.99 -19.92 -3.35
N LEU A 115 5.77 -18.91 -2.51
CA LEU A 115 4.99 -17.74 -2.87
C LEU A 115 5.67 -16.98 -4.01
N THR A 116 4.90 -16.66 -5.05
CA THR A 116 5.38 -15.82 -6.16
C THR A 116 5.49 -14.36 -5.73
N PHE A 117 6.22 -13.58 -6.52
CA PHE A 117 6.31 -12.12 -6.32
C PHE A 117 4.91 -11.47 -6.32
N ALA A 118 4.01 -11.91 -7.21
CA ALA A 118 2.65 -11.42 -7.26
C ALA A 118 1.88 -11.71 -5.97
N GLN A 119 1.98 -12.92 -5.44
CA GLN A 119 1.31 -13.30 -4.18
C GLN A 119 1.84 -12.51 -2.98
N VAL A 120 3.16 -12.32 -2.89
CA VAL A 120 3.76 -11.48 -1.84
C VAL A 120 3.35 -10.01 -2.01
N TYR A 121 3.20 -9.53 -3.25
CA TYR A 121 2.68 -8.19 -3.51
C TYR A 121 1.25 -8.02 -3.01
N GLU A 122 0.34 -8.97 -3.25
CA GLU A 122 -1.03 -8.90 -2.74
C GLU A 122 -1.07 -8.85 -1.21
N MET A 123 -0.27 -9.69 -0.53
CA MET A 123 -0.14 -9.66 0.92
C MET A 123 0.39 -8.30 1.41
N PHE A 124 1.42 -7.77 0.76
CA PHE A 124 1.98 -6.45 1.06
C PHE A 124 0.97 -5.34 0.80
N TYR A 125 0.23 -5.40 -0.31
CA TYR A 125 -0.74 -4.40 -0.69
C TYR A 125 -1.90 -4.35 0.31
N ASP A 126 -2.42 -5.50 0.71
CA ASP A 126 -3.46 -5.59 1.73
C ASP A 126 -2.98 -5.08 3.09
N TRP A 127 -1.79 -5.48 3.54
CA TRP A 127 -1.19 -4.95 4.76
C TRP A 127 -1.05 -3.43 4.74
N LYS A 128 -0.66 -2.85 3.60
CA LYS A 128 -0.38 -1.42 3.48
C LYS A 128 -1.64 -0.58 3.26
N TYR A 129 -2.65 -1.11 2.57
CA TYR A 129 -3.81 -0.37 2.08
C TYR A 129 -5.16 -1.01 2.43
N GLY A 130 -5.18 -2.20 3.00
CA GLY A 130 -6.38 -2.93 3.41
C GLY A 130 -7.12 -2.25 4.57
N GLU A 131 -8.17 -2.88 5.04
CA GLU A 131 -9.04 -2.36 6.09
C GLU A 131 -8.28 -2.13 7.42
N HIS A 132 -7.35 -3.03 7.75
CA HIS A 132 -6.54 -2.99 8.97
C HIS A 132 -5.17 -2.34 8.78
N ALA A 133 -4.98 -1.56 7.70
CA ALA A 133 -3.71 -0.90 7.44
C ALA A 133 -3.33 0.07 8.59
N PRO A 134 -2.06 0.09 9.02
CA PRO A 134 -1.61 0.88 10.18
C PRO A 134 -1.77 2.40 9.95
N LYS A 135 -1.92 2.83 8.70
CA LYS A 135 -2.11 4.23 8.32
C LYS A 135 -2.98 4.35 7.08
N LYS A 136 -3.97 5.23 7.15
CA LYS A 136 -4.79 5.56 5.98
C LYS A 136 -3.98 6.38 4.98
N LEU A 137 -3.69 5.81 3.81
CA LEU A 137 -2.91 6.43 2.75
C LEU A 137 -3.82 6.94 1.61
N SER A 138 -3.33 7.93 0.85
CA SER A 138 -4.08 8.54 -0.24
C SER A 138 -4.26 7.59 -1.44
N ASN A 139 -5.31 7.83 -2.24
CA ASN A 139 -5.52 7.11 -3.50
C ASN A 139 -4.32 7.25 -4.46
N SER A 140 -3.70 8.44 -4.53
CA SER A 140 -2.49 8.65 -5.33
C SER A 140 -1.34 7.74 -4.92
N SER A 141 -1.17 7.43 -3.61
CA SER A 141 -0.18 6.47 -3.14
C SER A 141 -0.49 5.04 -3.60
N ARG A 142 -1.78 4.66 -3.59
CA ARG A 142 -2.24 3.37 -4.11
C ARG A 142 -1.95 3.23 -5.60
N ASP A 143 -2.30 4.26 -6.37
CA ASP A 143 -2.11 4.28 -7.82
C ASP A 143 -0.63 4.23 -8.20
N SER A 144 0.24 4.98 -7.50
CA SER A 144 1.69 4.93 -7.70
C SER A 144 2.27 3.54 -7.39
N THR A 145 1.79 2.88 -6.31
CA THR A 145 2.22 1.53 -5.95
C THR A 145 1.79 0.50 -7.00
N ARG A 146 0.55 0.61 -7.52
CA ARG A 146 0.06 -0.25 -8.60
C ARG A 146 0.81 -0.03 -9.91
N ALA A 147 1.10 1.22 -10.26
CA ALA A 147 1.89 1.55 -11.45
C ALA A 147 3.31 0.97 -11.35
N ALA A 148 3.97 1.09 -10.21
CA ALA A 148 5.28 0.51 -9.96
C ALA A 148 5.24 -1.03 -10.07
N TYR A 149 4.24 -1.69 -9.47
CA TYR A 149 4.05 -3.14 -9.58
C TYR A 149 3.90 -3.59 -11.03
N LYS A 150 3.08 -2.90 -11.84
CA LYS A 150 2.89 -3.23 -13.26
C LYS A 150 4.23 -3.29 -14.02
N ASN A 151 5.18 -2.45 -13.67
CA ASN A 151 6.50 -2.43 -14.30
C ASN A 151 7.45 -3.55 -13.80
N CYS A 152 7.05 -4.32 -12.78
CA CYS A 152 7.75 -5.51 -12.32
C CYS A 152 7.21 -6.80 -12.98
N SER A 153 6.42 -6.71 -14.06
CA SER A 153 5.79 -7.87 -14.70
C SER A 153 6.73 -9.05 -15.05
N PRO A 154 8.00 -8.85 -15.41
CA PRO A 154 8.90 -9.97 -15.71
C PRO A 154 9.15 -10.92 -14.52
N ILE A 155 8.91 -10.47 -13.30
CA ILE A 155 9.16 -11.27 -12.10
C ILE A 155 7.87 -11.67 -11.36
N HIS A 156 6.68 -11.34 -11.86
CA HIS A 156 5.41 -11.61 -11.17
C HIS A 156 5.22 -13.08 -10.80
N ASP A 157 5.54 -13.99 -11.72
CA ASP A 157 5.33 -15.43 -11.55
C ASP A 157 6.55 -16.15 -10.95
N ARG A 158 7.62 -15.40 -10.67
CA ARG A 158 8.83 -15.98 -10.07
C ARG A 158 8.67 -16.13 -8.56
N ILE A 159 9.24 -17.17 -7.99
CA ILE A 159 9.24 -17.42 -6.55
C ILE A 159 9.99 -16.30 -5.84
N PHE A 160 9.32 -15.60 -4.92
CA PHE A 160 9.84 -14.39 -4.27
C PHE A 160 11.16 -14.62 -3.53
N ARG A 161 11.27 -15.76 -2.82
CA ARG A 161 12.48 -16.14 -2.06
C ARG A 161 13.71 -16.37 -2.95
N GLU A 162 13.51 -16.76 -4.19
CA GLU A 162 14.59 -17.07 -5.14
C GLU A 162 15.09 -15.86 -5.91
N LEU A 163 14.36 -14.74 -5.85
CA LEU A 163 14.76 -13.50 -6.53
C LEU A 163 16.08 -12.99 -5.96
N LYS A 164 16.99 -12.65 -6.86
CA LYS A 164 18.31 -12.07 -6.56
C LYS A 164 18.37 -10.61 -7.01
N LEU A 165 19.47 -9.94 -6.65
CA LEU A 165 19.69 -8.55 -7.02
C LEU A 165 19.52 -8.30 -8.52
N ASP A 166 20.10 -9.17 -9.35
CA ASP A 166 20.07 -9.01 -10.81
C ASP A 166 18.63 -9.08 -11.37
N ASP A 167 17.78 -9.93 -10.80
CA ASP A 167 16.37 -10.03 -11.19
C ASP A 167 15.58 -8.74 -10.87
N LEU A 168 15.86 -8.16 -9.71
CA LEU A 168 15.22 -6.92 -9.26
C LEU A 168 15.77 -5.72 -10.03
N GLN A 169 17.09 -5.70 -10.25
CA GLN A 169 17.76 -4.64 -11.01
C GLN A 169 17.29 -4.62 -12.47
N ALA A 170 17.08 -5.78 -13.08
CA ALA A 170 16.54 -5.89 -14.43
C ALA A 170 15.16 -5.22 -14.60
N CYS A 171 14.34 -5.14 -13.54
CA CYS A 171 13.07 -4.38 -13.57
C CYS A 171 13.29 -2.87 -13.73
N LEU A 172 14.44 -2.35 -13.29
CA LEU A 172 14.81 -0.95 -13.44
C LEU A 172 15.55 -0.72 -14.77
N ASP A 173 16.52 -1.57 -15.09
CA ASP A 173 17.41 -1.41 -16.25
C ASP A 173 16.66 -1.55 -17.59
N ASN A 174 15.66 -2.44 -17.64
CA ASN A 174 14.83 -2.66 -18.82
C ASN A 174 13.61 -1.73 -18.91
N CYS A 175 13.47 -0.79 -17.98
CA CYS A 175 12.33 0.14 -17.93
C CYS A 175 12.70 1.47 -18.58
N SER A 176 12.05 1.83 -19.69
CA SER A 176 12.30 3.08 -20.44
C SER A 176 11.58 4.31 -19.87
N LEU A 177 11.11 4.25 -18.64
CA LEU A 177 10.40 5.36 -17.99
C LEU A 177 11.38 6.41 -17.44
N LYS A 178 10.84 7.60 -17.14
CA LYS A 178 11.60 8.69 -16.49
C LYS A 178 12.07 8.28 -15.08
N LYS A 179 13.10 8.96 -14.60
CA LYS A 179 13.76 8.71 -13.31
C LYS A 179 12.79 8.58 -12.13
N SER A 180 11.80 9.49 -12.01
CA SER A 180 10.79 9.43 -10.94
C SER A 180 9.97 8.12 -10.93
N SER A 181 9.70 7.55 -12.09
CA SER A 181 9.00 6.26 -12.20
C SER A 181 9.90 5.10 -11.76
N LEU A 182 11.19 5.14 -12.12
CA LEU A 182 12.18 4.16 -11.65
C LEU A 182 12.37 4.23 -10.14
N GLU A 183 12.38 5.43 -9.56
CA GLU A 183 12.38 5.63 -8.11
C GLU A 183 11.17 4.97 -7.43
N LEU A 184 9.96 5.09 -8.02
CA LEU A 184 8.76 4.44 -7.49
C LEU A 184 8.84 2.91 -7.53
N ILE A 185 9.44 2.32 -8.58
CA ILE A 185 9.71 0.88 -8.66
C ILE A 185 10.69 0.47 -7.55
N SER A 186 11.81 1.18 -7.41
CA SER A 186 12.79 0.93 -6.34
C SER A 186 12.17 1.03 -4.94
N ILE A 187 11.32 2.05 -4.71
CA ILE A 187 10.59 2.24 -3.45
C ILE A 187 9.65 1.06 -3.18
N LEU A 188 8.91 0.60 -4.20
CA LEU A 188 8.03 -0.56 -4.06
C LEU A 188 8.83 -1.80 -3.65
N LEU A 189 9.88 -2.14 -4.38
CA LEU A 189 10.73 -3.32 -4.12
C LEU A 189 11.31 -3.26 -2.70
N LYS A 190 11.89 -2.13 -2.29
CA LYS A 190 12.41 -1.93 -0.93
C LYS A 190 11.34 -2.09 0.15
N GLN A 191 10.12 -1.61 -0.09
CA GLN A 191 9.01 -1.75 0.86
C GLN A 191 8.50 -3.20 0.94
N MET A 192 8.45 -3.92 -0.19
CA MET A 192 8.08 -5.33 -0.21
C MET A 192 9.07 -6.19 0.56
N TYR A 193 10.38 -6.00 0.36
CA TYR A 193 11.40 -6.73 1.13
C TYR A 193 11.38 -6.38 2.62
N LYS A 194 11.17 -5.10 2.96
CA LYS A 194 10.96 -4.69 4.36
C LYS A 194 9.73 -5.33 5.01
N PHE A 195 8.67 -5.58 4.24
CA PHE A 195 7.48 -6.29 4.68
C PHE A 195 7.73 -7.80 4.80
N ALA A 196 8.42 -8.39 3.83
CA ALA A 196 8.61 -9.82 3.68
C ALA A 196 9.61 -10.41 4.68
N ARG A 197 10.73 -9.69 4.97
CA ARG A 197 11.81 -10.20 5.81
C ARG A 197 11.38 -10.57 7.25
N PRO A 198 10.63 -9.74 7.99
CA PRO A 198 10.14 -10.11 9.33
C PRO A 198 9.12 -11.24 9.33
N ARG A 199 8.59 -11.61 8.16
CA ARG A 199 7.63 -12.70 7.93
C ARG A 199 8.28 -13.96 7.37
N GLU A 200 9.61 -13.97 7.31
CA GLU A 200 10.42 -15.11 6.82
C GLU A 200 10.12 -15.52 5.36
N LEU A 201 9.48 -14.63 4.58
CA LEU A 201 9.19 -14.86 3.16
C LEU A 201 10.44 -14.74 2.28
N CYS A 202 11.52 -14.15 2.80
CA CYS A 202 12.85 -14.12 2.19
C CYS A 202 13.94 -14.08 3.27
N SER A 203 15.13 -14.60 2.96
CA SER A 203 16.28 -14.60 3.86
C SER A 203 17.07 -13.30 3.78
N GLU A 204 17.21 -12.73 2.57
CA GLU A 204 18.01 -11.55 2.29
C GLU A 204 17.18 -10.42 1.67
N ASP A 205 17.54 -9.19 2.00
CA ASP A 205 16.96 -7.98 1.39
C ASP A 205 17.87 -7.47 0.29
N TYR A 206 17.71 -8.03 -0.92
CA TYR A 206 18.45 -7.58 -2.09
C TYR A 206 17.98 -6.21 -2.60
N ALA A 207 16.75 -5.79 -2.32
CA ALA A 207 16.23 -4.52 -2.81
C ALA A 207 16.97 -3.29 -2.24
N ARG A 208 17.64 -3.41 -1.10
CA ARG A 208 18.44 -2.33 -0.52
C ARG A 208 19.63 -1.92 -1.40
N TYR A 209 20.12 -2.83 -2.24
CA TYR A 209 21.28 -2.61 -3.12
C TYR A 209 20.90 -2.08 -4.51
N LEU A 210 19.60 -1.89 -4.78
CA LEU A 210 19.15 -1.39 -6.08
C LEU A 210 19.72 0.00 -6.36
N VAL A 211 20.26 0.13 -7.57
CA VAL A 211 20.77 1.37 -8.14
C VAL A 211 19.78 1.84 -9.21
N ILE A 212 19.41 3.11 -9.16
CA ILE A 212 18.56 3.69 -10.19
C ILE A 212 19.46 4.01 -11.38
N PRO A 213 19.17 3.41 -12.57
CA PRO A 213 19.98 3.69 -13.75
C PRO A 213 19.85 5.16 -14.15
N ASP A 214 20.84 5.63 -14.91
CA ASP A 214 20.78 6.96 -15.50
C ASP A 214 19.63 7.01 -16.50
N ALA A 215 18.68 7.90 -16.25
CA ALA A 215 17.45 8.04 -17.00
C ALA A 215 17.09 9.51 -17.16
N GLN A 216 16.27 9.80 -18.16
CA GLN A 216 15.78 11.16 -18.38
C GLN A 216 15.16 11.70 -17.10
N GLU A 217 15.70 12.82 -16.61
CA GLU A 217 15.13 13.50 -15.45
C GLU A 217 13.72 14.03 -15.79
N ASP A 218 12.90 14.15 -14.76
CA ASP A 218 11.63 14.82 -14.93
C ASP A 218 11.86 16.29 -15.21
N GLU A 219 11.13 16.82 -16.16
CA GLU A 219 11.14 18.26 -16.41
C GLU A 219 10.70 18.98 -15.14
N HIS A 220 11.54 19.85 -14.63
CA HIS A 220 11.15 20.74 -13.55
C HIS A 220 10.04 21.67 -14.06
N GLY A 221 9.06 21.99 -13.19
CA GLY A 221 8.02 22.95 -13.54
C GLY A 221 8.63 24.28 -13.95
N ILE A 222 8.14 24.84 -15.03
CA ILE A 222 8.62 26.12 -15.62
C ILE A 222 7.73 27.25 -15.10
N PRO A 223 8.26 28.21 -14.33
CA PRO A 223 7.49 29.38 -13.92
C PRO A 223 6.96 30.16 -15.13
N PHE A 224 5.81 30.78 -14.98
CA PHE A 224 5.35 31.77 -15.98
C PHE A 224 6.35 32.93 -16.08
N SER A 225 6.77 33.25 -17.29
CA SER A 225 7.60 34.39 -17.57
C SER A 225 6.82 35.70 -17.32
N GLU A 226 7.53 36.82 -17.25
CA GLU A 226 6.91 38.13 -17.07
C GLU A 226 5.98 38.49 -18.23
N GLY A 227 6.35 38.13 -19.46
CA GLY A 227 5.49 38.34 -20.64
C GLY A 227 4.21 37.48 -20.56
N GLU A 228 4.32 36.25 -20.10
CA GLU A 228 3.15 35.38 -19.92
C GLU A 228 2.27 35.86 -18.76
N LEU A 229 2.84 36.34 -17.65
CA LEU A 229 2.07 36.95 -16.57
C LEU A 229 1.32 38.20 -17.06
N ARG A 230 1.97 39.05 -17.85
CA ARG A 230 1.31 40.23 -18.49
C ARG A 230 0.15 39.77 -19.37
N TRP A 231 0.35 38.75 -20.16
CA TRP A 231 -0.69 38.15 -21.02
C TRP A 231 -1.87 37.59 -20.21
N LEU A 232 -1.62 36.95 -19.07
CA LEU A 232 -2.66 36.49 -18.14
C LEU A 232 -3.45 37.64 -17.54
N TRP A 233 -2.78 38.68 -17.04
CA TRP A 233 -3.44 39.85 -16.47
C TRP A 233 -4.34 40.59 -17.46
N GLN A 234 -3.96 40.67 -18.72
CA GLN A 234 -4.79 41.25 -19.79
C GLN A 234 -6.06 40.43 -20.09
N ARG A 235 -6.12 39.20 -19.61
CA ARG A 235 -7.23 38.25 -19.84
C ARG A 235 -7.87 37.74 -18.56
N LYS A 236 -7.74 38.49 -17.49
CA LYS A 236 -8.22 38.15 -16.15
C LYS A 236 -9.72 37.87 -16.06
N GLU A 237 -10.52 38.35 -17.05
CA GLU A 237 -11.95 38.12 -17.15
C GLU A 237 -12.30 36.66 -17.53
N ASN A 238 -11.33 35.89 -18.07
CA ASN A 238 -11.52 34.45 -18.31
C ASN A 238 -11.47 33.70 -17.00
N PRO A 239 -12.50 32.93 -16.64
CA PRO A 239 -12.58 32.24 -15.34
C PRO A 239 -11.41 31.29 -15.04
N THR A 240 -10.82 30.69 -16.06
CA THR A 240 -9.64 29.80 -15.88
C THR A 240 -8.38 30.64 -15.62
N ILE A 241 -8.20 31.73 -16.36
CA ILE A 241 -7.06 32.66 -16.20
C ILE A 241 -7.15 33.38 -14.86
N GLU A 242 -8.33 33.82 -14.45
CA GLU A 242 -8.59 34.36 -13.12
C GLU A 242 -8.05 33.43 -12.02
N MET A 243 -8.37 32.14 -12.10
CA MET A 243 -7.87 31.16 -11.14
C MET A 243 -6.36 30.97 -11.23
N LEU A 244 -5.78 30.97 -12.42
CA LEU A 244 -4.32 30.89 -12.60
C LEU A 244 -3.59 32.05 -11.93
N LEU A 245 -4.11 33.29 -12.07
CA LEU A 245 -3.58 34.47 -11.39
C LEU A 245 -3.66 34.30 -9.86
N ILE A 246 -4.80 33.85 -9.32
CA ILE A 246 -4.93 33.57 -7.90
C ILE A 246 -3.87 32.56 -7.46
N MET A 247 -3.63 31.51 -8.25
CA MET A 247 -2.62 30.51 -7.97
C MET A 247 -1.19 31.05 -8.03
N CYS A 248 -0.87 31.91 -9.01
CA CYS A 248 0.46 32.51 -9.18
C CYS A 248 0.82 33.50 -8.06
N TYR A 249 -0.15 34.04 -7.36
CA TYR A 249 0.07 35.01 -6.29
C TYR A 249 -0.28 34.50 -4.89
N SER A 250 -0.54 33.20 -4.74
CA SER A 250 -0.82 32.57 -3.44
C SER A 250 -0.06 31.25 -3.17
N GLY A 251 0.48 30.62 -4.22
CA GLY A 251 1.44 29.51 -4.12
C GLY A 251 0.92 28.20 -3.55
N PHE A 252 -0.39 27.99 -3.41
CA PHE A 252 -0.94 26.71 -3.00
C PHE A 252 -0.91 25.67 -4.13
N ARG A 253 -0.96 24.39 -3.75
CA ARG A 253 -1.22 23.32 -4.71
C ARG A 253 -2.68 23.35 -5.14
N ILE A 254 -2.98 23.05 -6.39
CA ILE A 254 -4.35 23.09 -6.94
C ILE A 254 -5.38 22.38 -6.06
N SER A 255 -5.04 21.23 -5.50
CA SER A 255 -5.96 20.46 -4.65
C SER A 255 -6.33 21.16 -3.33
N ALA A 256 -5.62 22.20 -2.93
CA ALA A 256 -5.95 22.94 -1.72
C ALA A 256 -7.14 23.90 -1.94
N TYR A 257 -7.29 24.43 -3.15
CA TYR A 257 -8.31 25.46 -3.42
C TYR A 257 -9.76 24.95 -3.37
N SER A 258 -9.97 23.62 -3.44
CA SER A 258 -11.31 23.03 -3.30
C SER A 258 -11.80 22.94 -1.84
N SER A 259 -10.91 23.10 -0.86
CA SER A 259 -11.23 22.89 0.56
C SER A 259 -10.64 23.95 1.50
N MET A 260 -9.97 24.98 0.96
CA MET A 260 -9.40 26.04 1.80
C MET A 260 -10.47 27.02 2.29
N THR A 261 -10.21 27.62 3.43
CA THR A 261 -10.97 28.74 3.95
C THR A 261 -10.39 30.06 3.41
N VAL A 262 -11.26 30.98 3.01
CA VAL A 262 -10.89 32.35 2.61
C VAL A 262 -11.50 33.30 3.61
N ASN A 263 -10.68 34.06 4.32
CA ASN A 263 -11.12 35.15 5.17
C ASN A 263 -10.89 36.48 4.45
N LEU A 264 -11.97 37.04 3.89
CA LEU A 264 -11.91 38.32 3.15
C LEU A 264 -11.77 39.53 4.10
N GLU A 265 -12.28 39.41 5.34
CA GLU A 265 -12.19 40.53 6.31
C GLU A 265 -10.73 40.74 6.71
N GLU A 266 -10.07 39.70 7.16
CA GLU A 266 -8.64 39.73 7.54
C GLU A 266 -7.70 39.57 6.35
N GLY A 267 -8.21 39.21 5.16
CA GLY A 267 -7.45 39.13 3.90
C GLY A 267 -6.42 38.02 3.86
N TYR A 268 -6.83 36.78 4.11
CA TYR A 268 -5.94 35.62 3.99
C TYR A 268 -6.63 34.34 3.47
N PHE A 269 -5.83 33.44 2.92
CA PHE A 269 -6.18 32.05 2.65
C PHE A 269 -5.68 31.17 3.80
N GLN A 270 -6.49 30.20 4.23
CA GLN A 270 -6.08 29.15 5.17
C GLN A 270 -6.32 27.78 4.58
N GLY A 271 -5.27 26.97 4.45
CA GLY A 271 -5.41 25.63 3.87
C GLY A 271 -4.08 24.93 3.64
N GLY A 272 -4.15 23.84 2.87
CA GLY A 272 -3.00 22.98 2.52
C GLY A 272 -3.27 21.52 2.84
N VAL A 273 -2.77 20.61 2.00
CA VAL A 273 -3.27 19.21 1.99
C VAL A 273 -2.18 18.13 2.12
N LYS A 274 -0.90 18.41 1.86
CA LYS A 274 0.07 17.32 1.63
C LYS A 274 1.04 17.07 2.78
N THR A 275 1.54 18.10 3.44
CA THR A 275 2.59 17.99 4.46
C THR A 275 2.13 18.57 5.80
N ASN A 276 2.69 18.14 6.92
CA ASN A 276 2.35 18.72 8.23
C ASN A 276 2.65 20.21 8.27
N ALA A 277 3.78 20.67 7.71
CA ALA A 277 4.13 22.09 7.60
C ALA A 277 3.21 22.86 6.63
N GLY A 278 2.56 22.18 5.69
CA GLY A 278 1.66 22.81 4.72
C GLY A 278 0.18 22.80 5.09
N LYS A 279 -0.20 21.98 6.08
CA LYS A 279 -1.61 21.91 6.56
C LYS A 279 -1.97 23.18 7.32
N ASN A 280 -3.16 23.70 7.04
CA ASN A 280 -3.74 24.87 7.74
C ASN A 280 -2.84 26.12 7.76
N ARG A 281 -1.87 26.22 6.81
CA ARG A 281 -1.04 27.41 6.72
C ARG A 281 -1.86 28.60 6.26
N ILE A 282 -1.46 29.76 6.76
CA ILE A 282 -2.03 31.04 6.41
C ILE A 282 -1.14 31.71 5.33
N VAL A 283 -1.78 32.20 4.28
CA VAL A 283 -1.13 32.98 3.22
C VAL A 283 -1.96 34.25 3.00
N PRO A 284 -1.40 35.44 3.22
CA PRO A 284 -2.11 36.71 2.95
C PRO A 284 -2.56 36.79 1.50
N ILE A 285 -3.73 37.37 1.27
CA ILE A 285 -4.23 37.68 -0.07
C ILE A 285 -3.49 38.95 -0.55
N HIS A 286 -2.67 38.76 -1.57
CA HIS A 286 -2.01 39.90 -2.21
C HIS A 286 -3.06 40.90 -2.78
N ARG A 287 -2.83 42.22 -2.58
CA ARG A 287 -3.80 43.29 -2.97
C ARG A 287 -4.29 43.17 -4.40
N ALA A 288 -3.43 42.80 -5.33
CA ALA A 288 -3.77 42.73 -6.74
C ALA A 288 -4.77 41.61 -7.11
N ILE A 289 -4.70 40.47 -6.42
CA ILE A 289 -5.61 39.35 -6.68
C ILE A 289 -6.87 39.38 -5.80
N ARG A 290 -6.94 40.26 -4.81
CA ARG A 290 -8.10 40.35 -3.93
C ARG A 290 -9.42 40.56 -4.69
N PRO A 291 -9.53 41.46 -5.68
CA PRO A 291 -10.75 41.60 -6.47
C PRO A 291 -11.12 40.33 -7.26
N LEU A 292 -10.13 39.56 -7.72
CA LEU A 292 -10.36 38.30 -8.42
C LEU A 292 -10.91 37.22 -7.46
N VAL A 293 -10.37 37.17 -6.24
CA VAL A 293 -10.85 36.26 -5.18
C VAL A 293 -12.29 36.59 -4.81
N GLU A 294 -12.61 37.87 -4.57
CA GLU A 294 -13.96 38.33 -4.22
C GLU A 294 -14.96 38.04 -5.35
N HIS A 295 -14.63 38.38 -6.59
CA HIS A 295 -15.45 38.08 -7.75
C HIS A 295 -15.73 36.61 -7.91
N ARG A 296 -14.70 35.76 -7.76
CA ARG A 296 -14.84 34.33 -7.90
C ARG A 296 -15.70 33.71 -6.80
N LEU A 297 -15.53 34.14 -5.54
CA LEU A 297 -16.36 33.65 -4.44
C LEU A 297 -17.83 34.06 -4.58
N GLN A 298 -18.10 35.28 -5.09
CA GLN A 298 -19.47 35.72 -5.37
C GLN A 298 -20.12 34.89 -6.49
N ARG A 299 -19.38 34.59 -7.56
CA ARG A 299 -19.90 33.86 -8.73
C ARG A 299 -20.05 32.36 -8.43
N ASP A 300 -19.05 31.74 -7.83
CA ASP A 300 -18.90 30.27 -7.77
C ASP A 300 -19.08 29.69 -6.34
N GLY A 301 -19.14 30.55 -5.31
CA GLY A 301 -19.22 30.14 -3.90
C GLY A 301 -17.93 29.51 -3.35
N SER A 302 -16.92 29.26 -4.19
CA SER A 302 -15.64 28.65 -3.83
C SER A 302 -14.56 29.03 -4.86
N LEU A 303 -13.28 28.87 -4.47
CA LEU A 303 -12.18 29.16 -5.41
C LEU A 303 -12.05 28.12 -6.52
N LEU A 304 -12.33 26.85 -6.21
CA LEU A 304 -12.28 25.77 -7.20
C LEU A 304 -13.52 24.88 -7.03
N ASN A 305 -14.53 25.09 -7.86
CA ASN A 305 -15.80 24.37 -7.88
C ASN A 305 -15.83 23.15 -8.83
N THR A 306 -14.66 22.76 -9.35
CA THR A 306 -14.50 21.66 -10.31
C THR A 306 -13.39 20.70 -9.89
N THR A 307 -13.31 19.54 -10.54
CA THR A 307 -12.23 18.59 -10.28
C THR A 307 -10.88 19.12 -10.79
N THR A 308 -9.80 18.71 -10.15
CA THR A 308 -8.44 19.11 -10.57
C THR A 308 -8.12 18.67 -12.00
N ASN A 309 -8.70 17.57 -12.49
CA ASN A 309 -8.51 17.11 -13.86
C ASN A 309 -9.28 17.96 -14.86
N ALA A 310 -10.52 18.31 -14.56
CA ALA A 310 -11.30 19.23 -15.39
C ALA A 310 -10.63 20.61 -15.47
N PHE A 311 -10.10 21.11 -14.35
CA PHE A 311 -9.33 22.37 -14.36
C PHE A 311 -8.06 22.29 -15.22
N ARG A 312 -7.29 21.18 -15.15
CA ARG A 312 -6.13 20.99 -16.02
C ARG A 312 -6.49 21.02 -17.49
N TYR A 313 -7.61 20.42 -17.85
CA TYR A 313 -8.10 20.47 -19.24
C TYR A 313 -8.49 21.91 -19.65
N ALA A 314 -9.26 22.63 -18.82
CA ALA A 314 -9.60 24.01 -19.04
C ALA A 314 -8.37 24.91 -19.16
N MET A 315 -7.38 24.72 -18.29
CA MET A 315 -6.08 25.41 -18.33
C MET A 315 -5.35 25.16 -19.66
N LYS A 316 -5.24 23.90 -20.08
CA LYS A 316 -4.60 23.56 -21.38
C LYS A 316 -5.30 24.28 -22.54
N THR A 317 -6.62 24.41 -22.50
CA THR A 317 -7.40 25.11 -23.52
C THR A 317 -7.16 26.62 -23.45
N ALA A 318 -7.22 27.23 -22.27
CA ALA A 318 -7.06 28.65 -22.06
C ALA A 318 -5.64 29.15 -22.42
N LEU A 319 -4.61 28.31 -22.15
CA LEU A 319 -3.20 28.62 -22.41
C LEU A 319 -2.72 28.18 -23.80
N ARG A 320 -3.59 27.66 -24.67
CA ARG A 320 -3.23 27.21 -26.03
C ARG A 320 -2.44 28.23 -26.86
N PRO A 321 -2.66 29.58 -26.73
CA PRO A 321 -1.86 30.57 -27.45
C PRO A 321 -0.42 30.72 -26.95
N LEU A 322 -0.07 30.20 -25.76
CA LEU A 322 1.28 30.25 -25.22
C LEU A 322 2.13 29.10 -25.80
N THR A 323 3.42 29.36 -25.97
CA THR A 323 4.38 28.40 -26.51
C THR A 323 4.65 27.28 -25.51
N ILE A 324 4.69 27.61 -24.21
CA ILE A 324 4.98 26.67 -23.12
C ILE A 324 3.67 26.07 -22.61
N GLN A 325 3.62 24.75 -22.49
CA GLN A 325 2.48 24.05 -21.89
C GLN A 325 2.64 23.99 -20.36
N HIS A 326 2.12 24.99 -19.69
CA HIS A 326 2.13 25.04 -18.23
C HIS A 326 1.16 24.05 -17.57
N THR A 327 1.52 23.66 -16.35
CA THR A 327 0.70 22.87 -15.43
C THR A 327 0.25 23.72 -14.24
N PRO A 328 -0.78 23.32 -13.47
CA PRO A 328 -1.15 24.04 -12.25
C PRO A 328 -0.01 24.15 -11.22
N HIS A 329 1.00 23.27 -11.29
CA HIS A 329 2.14 23.33 -10.39
C HIS A 329 3.08 24.48 -10.73
N ASP A 330 3.12 24.87 -11.99
CA ASP A 330 3.95 25.99 -12.47
C ASP A 330 3.49 27.33 -11.89
N CYS A 331 2.20 27.50 -11.59
CA CYS A 331 1.72 28.65 -10.83
C CYS A 331 2.42 28.78 -9.47
N ARG A 332 2.65 27.65 -8.79
CA ARG A 332 3.35 27.64 -7.52
C ARG A 332 4.85 27.89 -7.69
N HIS A 333 5.46 27.40 -8.77
CA HIS A 333 6.83 27.77 -9.14
C HIS A 333 6.93 29.27 -9.43
N THR A 334 5.93 29.83 -10.12
CA THR A 334 5.82 31.27 -10.36
C THR A 334 5.76 32.08 -9.07
N PHE A 335 4.91 31.67 -8.12
CA PHE A 335 4.88 32.32 -6.80
C PHE A 335 6.23 32.27 -6.09
N SER A 336 6.91 31.12 -6.12
CA SER A 336 8.24 30.98 -5.54
C SER A 336 9.27 31.91 -6.21
N MET A 337 9.26 31.97 -7.55
CA MET A 337 10.12 32.83 -8.35
C MET A 337 9.82 34.34 -8.08
N LEU A 338 8.56 34.71 -8.00
CA LEU A 338 8.17 36.08 -7.66
C LEU A 338 8.62 36.49 -6.27
N CYS A 339 8.46 35.59 -5.28
CA CYS A 339 8.97 35.81 -3.93
C CYS A 339 10.50 36.05 -3.93
N GLU A 340 11.24 35.28 -4.72
CA GLU A 340 12.68 35.44 -4.84
C GLU A 340 13.07 36.75 -5.55
N LYS A 341 12.44 37.02 -6.71
CA LYS A 341 12.67 38.23 -7.51
C LYS A 341 12.46 39.51 -6.71
N TYR A 342 11.43 39.55 -5.87
CA TYR A 342 11.05 40.72 -5.08
C TYR A 342 11.56 40.71 -3.64
N GLY A 343 12.54 39.85 -3.30
CA GLY A 343 13.25 39.91 -2.04
C GLY A 343 12.39 39.51 -0.83
N VAL A 344 11.40 38.62 -1.01
CA VAL A 344 10.72 37.95 0.11
C VAL A 344 11.72 37.08 0.85
N ARG A 345 11.82 37.19 2.19
CA ARG A 345 12.76 36.43 2.99
C ARG A 345 12.58 34.92 2.76
N GLU A 346 13.67 34.19 2.61
CA GLU A 346 13.64 32.74 2.33
C GLU A 346 12.82 31.95 3.35
N ALA A 347 12.96 32.26 4.65
CA ALA A 347 12.18 31.62 5.70
C ALA A 347 10.67 31.86 5.54
N ASP A 348 10.27 33.08 5.14
CA ASP A 348 8.86 33.42 4.92
C ASP A 348 8.35 32.80 3.63
N ARG A 349 9.14 32.76 2.55
CA ARG A 349 8.83 32.02 1.32
C ARG A 349 8.59 30.54 1.62
N LYS A 350 9.42 29.90 2.46
CA LYS A 350 9.21 28.50 2.90
C LYS A 350 7.87 28.34 3.65
N ARG A 351 7.54 29.27 4.55
CA ARG A 351 6.24 29.26 5.27
C ARG A 351 5.07 29.41 4.33
N LEU A 352 5.10 30.43 3.47
CA LEU A 352 4.05 30.71 2.48
C LEU A 352 3.83 29.52 1.54
N LEU A 353 4.88 28.83 1.15
CA LEU A 353 4.81 27.62 0.34
C LEU A 353 4.46 26.35 1.16
N GLY A 354 4.60 26.35 2.47
CA GLY A 354 4.41 25.17 3.31
C GLY A 354 5.49 24.11 3.07
N HIS A 355 6.75 24.55 2.93
CA HIS A 355 7.91 23.69 2.90
C HIS A 355 8.37 23.39 4.32
N SER A 356 8.94 22.19 4.52
CA SER A 356 9.59 21.86 5.78
C SER A 356 10.90 22.64 5.95
N PHE A 357 11.18 23.05 7.16
CA PHE A 357 12.46 23.65 7.51
C PHE A 357 13.58 22.59 7.72
N GLY A 358 13.26 21.29 7.61
CA GLY A 358 14.22 20.21 7.83
C GLY A 358 14.80 20.28 9.26
N ASN A 359 16.12 20.39 9.35
CA ASN A 359 16.86 20.49 10.62
C ASN A 359 16.98 21.93 11.15
N ASP A 360 16.40 22.93 10.48
CA ASP A 360 16.41 24.32 10.94
C ASP A 360 15.38 24.53 12.06
N ILE A 361 15.78 24.19 13.28
CA ILE A 361 14.96 24.30 14.49
C ILE A 361 14.56 25.75 14.76
N THR A 362 15.46 26.71 14.50
CA THR A 362 15.22 28.14 14.76
C THR A 362 14.03 28.66 13.96
N ASN A 363 14.01 28.42 12.67
CA ASN A 363 12.89 28.87 11.82
C ASN A 363 11.67 27.93 11.90
N GLY A 364 11.87 26.64 12.20
CA GLY A 364 10.78 25.66 12.27
C GLY A 364 9.92 25.78 13.53
N ILE A 365 10.55 26.03 14.70
CA ILE A 365 9.86 26.03 15.99
C ILE A 365 9.71 27.47 16.54
N TYR A 366 10.74 28.27 16.50
CA TYR A 366 10.76 29.60 17.15
C TYR A 366 10.39 30.76 16.21
N GLY A 367 10.39 30.53 14.93
CA GLY A 367 10.10 31.56 13.93
C GLY A 367 8.61 31.84 13.77
N HIS A 368 7.88 32.23 14.80
CA HIS A 368 6.49 32.67 14.69
C HIS A 368 6.43 33.98 13.88
N ARG A 369 5.50 34.00 12.91
CA ARG A 369 5.24 35.18 12.07
C ARG A 369 3.78 35.57 12.20
N THR A 370 3.51 36.83 12.42
CA THR A 370 2.16 37.38 12.42
C THR A 370 1.61 37.48 10.99
N LEU A 371 0.29 37.58 10.85
CA LEU A 371 -0.35 37.76 9.56
C LEU A 371 0.18 39.07 8.86
N GLU A 372 0.34 40.15 9.62
CA GLU A 372 0.83 41.44 9.10
C GLU A 372 2.28 41.33 8.60
N GLU A 373 3.14 40.64 9.32
CA GLU A 373 4.52 40.43 8.85
C GLU A 373 4.57 39.62 7.55
N LEU A 374 3.73 38.56 7.43
CA LEU A 374 3.63 37.79 6.19
C LEU A 374 2.99 38.63 5.06
N ARG A 375 2.03 39.49 5.40
CA ARG A 375 1.41 40.42 4.43
C ARG A 375 2.45 41.39 3.87
N SER A 376 3.25 42.00 4.73
CA SER A 376 4.31 42.91 4.29
C SER A 376 5.33 42.21 3.36
N GLU A 377 5.55 40.93 3.53
CA GLU A 377 6.41 40.13 2.64
C GLU A 377 5.74 39.83 1.30
N VAL A 378 4.45 39.41 1.31
CA VAL A 378 3.70 39.11 0.07
C VAL A 378 3.48 40.35 -0.77
N GLU A 379 3.22 41.52 -0.15
CA GLU A 379 2.99 42.81 -0.84
C GLU A 379 4.24 43.39 -1.50
N LYS A 380 5.43 42.82 -1.28
CA LYS A 380 6.65 43.16 -2.05
C LYS A 380 6.55 42.74 -3.51
N ILE A 381 5.71 41.73 -3.80
CA ILE A 381 5.55 41.20 -5.16
C ILE A 381 4.84 42.28 -6.01
N GLU A 382 5.51 42.69 -7.06
CA GLU A 382 4.95 43.67 -8.00
C GLU A 382 4.24 42.97 -9.17
N LEU A 383 3.30 43.66 -9.77
CA LEU A 383 2.68 43.21 -11.01
C LEU A 383 3.62 43.48 -12.20
N PRO A 384 3.52 42.66 -13.27
CA PRO A 384 4.18 43.02 -14.51
C PRO A 384 3.62 44.33 -15.07
N ASP A 385 4.44 45.09 -15.78
CA ASP A 385 3.99 46.30 -16.50
C ASP A 385 2.88 45.88 -17.47
N LEU A 386 1.66 46.40 -17.27
CA LEU A 386 0.45 46.03 -18.01
C LEU A 386 0.27 46.86 -19.28
#